data_5ef603637878f163e6cd478ee1f08dfe
#
_entry.id   5ef603637878f163e6cd478ee1f08dfe
#
_cell.length_a   1.000
_cell.length_b   1.000
_cell.length_c   1.000
_cell.angle_alpha   90.00
_cell.angle_beta   90.00
_cell.angle_gamma   90.00
#
_symmetry.space_group_name_H-M   'P 1'
#
loop_
_entity.id
_entity.type
_entity.pdbx_description
1 polymer ?
#
loop_
_entity_poly.entity_id
_entity_poly.type
_entity_poly.pdbx_seq_one_letter_code
_entity_poly.pdbx_strand_id
1 'polypeptide(L)'
;MYSLCLDCGATNVRAMVVDEKGVIAGKASQPNATLPGEENPEFHVWDADRIFNQLSECAVQALQGLPAEQVKVVTITTFGVDGALTDAESNLLYPVISWKCPRTAEVMKHIGKYISQEELNRISGVGAFAFNTIYKLVWLKENRPDLLEKAHAWLFISNILACKLTGIMATDRTMAGTSQLTDMETGDFSPLILNRLGLRRDLFPPMVDAGETIGLVTPEAAAGMGLPALAGVPVISAGHDTQFAIFGSGADRDQPVLSSGT
;
A
#
# COMPACT_ATOMS: atom_id res chain seq x y z
N MET A 1 19.75 -19.18 -2.93
CA MET A 1 19.24 -17.84 -3.26
C MET A 1 17.86 -17.68 -2.58
N TYR A 2 17.54 -16.49 -2.06
CA TYR A 2 16.31 -16.25 -1.32
C TYR A 2 15.59 -14.99 -1.81
N SER A 3 14.27 -14.99 -1.65
CA SER A 3 13.40 -13.82 -1.71
C SER A 3 12.90 -13.51 -0.30
N LEU A 4 12.93 -12.25 0.12
CA LEU A 4 12.34 -11.78 1.38
C LEU A 4 10.99 -11.12 1.05
N CYS A 5 9.89 -11.73 1.52
CA CYS A 5 8.54 -11.22 1.35
C CYS A 5 8.07 -10.58 2.67
N LEU A 6 7.77 -9.30 2.64
CA LEU A 6 7.18 -8.53 3.74
C LEU A 6 5.68 -8.39 3.49
N ASP A 7 4.87 -9.02 4.34
CA ASP A 7 3.41 -9.04 4.23
C ASP A 7 2.79 -8.23 5.38
N CYS A 8 2.19 -7.10 5.02
CA CYS A 8 1.50 -6.22 5.96
C CYS A 8 -0.01 -6.49 5.92
N GLY A 9 -0.46 -7.50 6.65
CA GLY A 9 -1.88 -7.76 6.84
C GLY A 9 -2.51 -6.86 7.91
N ALA A 10 -3.84 -6.74 7.89
CA ALA A 10 -4.59 -5.89 8.83
C ALA A 10 -4.63 -6.42 10.28
N THR A 11 -4.35 -7.70 10.48
CA THR A 11 -4.31 -8.36 11.80
C THR A 11 -2.93 -8.86 12.20
N ASN A 12 -2.07 -9.10 11.22
CA ASN A 12 -0.70 -9.54 11.44
C ASN A 12 0.21 -8.94 10.36
N VAL A 13 1.42 -8.58 10.75
CA VAL A 13 2.54 -8.38 9.83
C VAL A 13 3.41 -9.63 9.84
N ARG A 14 4.03 -9.93 8.70
CA ARG A 14 4.83 -11.15 8.52
C ARG A 14 6.06 -10.86 7.67
N ALA A 15 7.11 -11.65 7.90
CA ALA A 15 8.20 -11.79 6.95
C ALA A 15 8.37 -13.26 6.61
N MET A 16 8.56 -13.56 5.34
CA MET A 16 8.80 -14.91 4.82
C MET A 16 10.05 -14.89 3.95
N VAL A 17 10.93 -15.85 4.18
CA VAL A 17 12.09 -16.11 3.35
C VAL A 17 11.79 -17.33 2.49
N VAL A 18 11.76 -17.14 1.17
CA VAL A 18 11.39 -18.17 0.21
C VAL A 18 12.63 -18.51 -0.64
N ASP A 19 12.92 -19.80 -0.80
CA ASP A 19 14.03 -20.26 -1.64
C ASP A 19 13.64 -20.30 -3.14
N GLU A 20 14.60 -20.62 -3.99
CA GLU A 20 14.43 -20.71 -5.45
C GLU A 20 13.48 -21.84 -5.91
N LYS A 21 13.08 -22.74 -5.02
CA LYS A 21 12.11 -23.80 -5.27
C LYS A 21 10.69 -23.43 -4.77
N GLY A 22 10.52 -22.21 -4.21
CA GLY A 22 9.27 -21.77 -3.63
C GLY A 22 9.01 -22.31 -2.21
N VAL A 23 10.03 -22.90 -1.56
CA VAL A 23 9.90 -23.41 -0.19
C VAL A 23 10.16 -22.29 0.80
N ILE A 24 9.31 -22.17 1.81
CA ILE A 24 9.48 -21.22 2.92
C ILE A 24 10.62 -21.74 3.82
N ALA A 25 11.78 -21.10 3.73
CA ALA A 25 12.96 -21.42 4.52
C ALA A 25 12.93 -20.78 5.92
N GLY A 26 12.25 -19.65 6.08
CA GLY A 26 12.08 -18.95 7.36
C GLY A 26 10.84 -18.09 7.36
N LYS A 27 10.23 -17.91 8.55
CA LYS A 27 9.05 -17.05 8.70
C LYS A 27 8.95 -16.51 10.12
N ALA A 28 8.41 -15.30 10.24
CA ALA A 28 8.03 -14.71 11.52
C ALA A 28 6.78 -13.84 11.34
N SER A 29 6.04 -13.62 12.41
CA SER A 29 4.86 -12.76 12.40
C SER A 29 4.62 -12.09 13.73
N GLN A 30 4.01 -10.91 13.69
CA GLN A 30 3.56 -10.15 14.87
C GLN A 30 2.13 -9.65 14.65
N PRO A 31 1.34 -9.46 15.74
CA PRO A 31 0.02 -8.85 15.65
C PRO A 31 0.09 -7.43 15.11
N ASN A 32 -0.88 -7.05 14.27
CA ASN A 32 -1.07 -5.69 13.78
C ASN A 32 -2.45 -5.18 14.16
N ALA A 33 -2.56 -3.90 14.46
CA ALA A 33 -3.81 -3.25 14.80
C ALA A 33 -3.76 -1.76 14.47
N THR A 34 -4.93 -1.19 14.18
CA THR A 34 -5.10 0.26 14.08
C THR A 34 -4.95 0.93 15.43
N LEU A 35 -4.59 2.19 15.41
CA LEU A 35 -4.62 3.09 16.57
C LEU A 35 -5.83 4.02 16.47
N PRO A 36 -6.34 4.53 17.62
CA PRO A 36 -7.30 5.62 17.61
C PRO A 36 -6.67 6.88 17.04
N GLY A 37 -7.46 7.67 16.31
CA GLY A 37 -7.01 8.97 15.82
C GLY A 37 -6.87 10.00 16.94
N GLU A 38 -5.86 10.86 16.87
CA GLU A 38 -5.64 11.92 17.86
C GLU A 38 -6.79 12.94 17.90
N GLU A 39 -7.36 13.27 16.73
CA GLU A 39 -8.45 14.24 16.60
C GLU A 39 -9.80 13.67 17.09
N ASN A 40 -10.00 12.37 16.92
CA ASN A 40 -11.21 11.67 17.33
C ASN A 40 -10.88 10.19 17.61
N PRO A 41 -11.12 9.68 18.82
CA PRO A 41 -10.80 8.30 19.20
C PRO A 41 -11.62 7.24 18.44
N GLU A 42 -12.74 7.61 17.81
CA GLU A 42 -13.50 6.71 16.93
C GLU A 42 -12.85 6.54 15.54
N PHE A 43 -11.91 7.40 15.20
CA PHE A 43 -11.15 7.28 13.97
C PHE A 43 -10.07 6.21 14.11
N HIS A 44 -9.87 5.47 13.05
CA HIS A 44 -8.86 4.42 12.98
C HIS A 44 -7.76 4.83 12.00
N VAL A 45 -6.52 4.74 12.46
CA VAL A 45 -5.33 5.06 11.66
C VAL A 45 -4.29 3.94 11.79
N TRP A 46 -3.41 3.85 10.80
CA TRP A 46 -2.22 3.01 10.85
C TRP A 46 -1.00 3.88 11.16
N ASP A 47 -0.16 3.39 12.04
CA ASP A 47 1.17 3.92 12.28
C ASP A 47 2.16 3.19 11.35
N ALA A 48 2.58 3.87 10.28
CA ALA A 48 3.46 3.29 9.27
C ALA A 48 4.88 3.02 9.79
N ASP A 49 5.36 3.81 10.76
CA ASP A 49 6.67 3.60 11.39
C ASP A 49 6.65 2.35 12.26
N ARG A 50 5.61 2.21 13.08
CA ARG A 50 5.39 1.00 13.87
C ARG A 50 5.31 -0.25 12.99
N ILE A 51 4.52 -0.20 11.90
CA ILE A 51 4.40 -1.32 10.95
C ILE A 51 5.76 -1.66 10.34
N PHE A 52 6.53 -0.65 9.91
CA PHE A 52 7.85 -0.86 9.33
C PHE A 52 8.82 -1.50 10.33
N ASN A 53 8.82 -1.05 11.57
CA ASN A 53 9.64 -1.62 12.64
C ASN A 53 9.26 -3.09 12.92
N GLN A 54 7.97 -3.40 13.02
CA GLN A 54 7.49 -4.77 13.22
C GLN A 54 7.86 -5.69 12.03
N LEU A 55 7.75 -5.20 10.78
CA LEU A 55 8.20 -5.95 9.60
C LEU A 55 9.71 -6.19 9.62
N SER A 56 10.49 -5.20 10.07
CA SER A 56 11.95 -5.32 10.22
C SER A 56 12.32 -6.38 11.24
N GLU A 57 11.68 -6.38 12.40
CA GLU A 57 11.88 -7.40 13.45
C GLU A 57 11.48 -8.80 12.93
N CYS A 58 10.36 -8.91 12.23
CA CYS A 58 9.96 -10.15 11.59
C CYS A 58 10.98 -10.61 10.54
N ALA A 59 11.55 -9.70 9.74
CA ALA A 59 12.57 -10.03 8.76
C ALA A 59 13.87 -10.58 9.42
N VAL A 60 14.33 -9.93 10.50
CA VAL A 60 15.47 -10.42 11.29
C VAL A 60 15.21 -11.83 11.83
N GLN A 61 14.03 -12.05 12.41
CA GLN A 61 13.67 -13.38 12.94
C GLN A 61 13.53 -14.43 11.82
N ALA A 62 12.92 -14.09 10.71
CA ALA A 62 12.75 -15.01 9.57
C ALA A 62 14.09 -15.40 8.92
N LEU A 63 15.09 -14.52 8.98
CA LEU A 63 16.45 -14.78 8.47
C LEU A 63 17.38 -15.44 9.50
N GLN A 64 16.91 -15.69 10.72
CA GLN A 64 17.74 -16.30 11.74
C GLN A 64 18.25 -17.68 11.31
N GLY A 65 19.59 -17.84 11.26
CA GLY A 65 20.24 -19.06 10.80
C GLY A 65 20.33 -19.21 9.28
N LEU A 66 19.83 -18.24 8.51
CA LEU A 66 19.96 -18.18 7.06
C LEU A 66 20.99 -17.12 6.63
N PRO A 67 21.70 -17.34 5.51
CA PRO A 67 22.67 -16.36 5.01
C PRO A 67 21.96 -15.18 4.35
N ALA A 68 21.85 -14.05 5.08
CA ALA A 68 21.13 -12.86 4.62
C ALA A 68 21.69 -12.27 3.30
N GLU A 69 22.98 -12.46 3.02
CA GLU A 69 23.65 -12.08 1.78
C GLU A 69 23.15 -12.86 0.54
N GLN A 70 22.46 -13.96 0.75
CA GLN A 70 21.80 -14.73 -0.30
C GLN A 70 20.38 -14.23 -0.63
N VAL A 71 19.85 -13.25 0.07
CA VAL A 71 18.64 -12.55 -0.33
C VAL A 71 18.93 -11.73 -1.57
N LYS A 72 18.18 -11.98 -2.64
CA LYS A 72 18.36 -11.34 -3.97
C LYS A 72 17.24 -10.40 -4.34
N VAL A 73 16.13 -10.44 -3.59
CA VAL A 73 15.00 -9.58 -3.82
C VAL A 73 14.21 -9.38 -2.52
N VAL A 74 13.71 -8.17 -2.33
CA VAL A 74 12.71 -7.85 -1.30
C VAL A 74 11.41 -7.47 -2.00
N THR A 75 10.28 -7.94 -1.49
CA THR A 75 8.96 -7.53 -1.97
C THR A 75 8.06 -7.21 -0.80
N ILE A 76 7.12 -6.27 -1.01
CA ILE A 76 6.18 -5.82 0.01
C ILE A 76 4.78 -5.96 -0.54
N THR A 77 3.92 -6.67 0.20
CA THR A 77 2.48 -6.73 -0.06
C THR A 77 1.71 -6.24 1.15
N THR A 78 0.56 -5.60 0.91
CA THR A 78 -0.25 -5.01 1.97
C THR A 78 -1.74 -5.16 1.68
N PHE A 79 -2.57 -4.92 2.71
CA PHE A 79 -3.98 -4.63 2.49
C PHE A 79 -4.14 -3.41 1.55
N GLY A 80 -5.25 -3.37 0.81
CA GLY A 80 -5.52 -2.32 -0.19
C GLY A 80 -6.05 -1.01 0.39
N VAL A 81 -6.34 -0.07 -0.47
CA VAL A 81 -7.10 1.20 -0.31
C VAL A 81 -6.52 2.25 0.63
N ASP A 82 -5.61 1.91 1.53
CA ASP A 82 -5.07 2.81 2.55
C ASP A 82 -3.81 3.52 2.08
N GLY A 83 -3.66 4.76 2.48
CA GLY A 83 -2.52 5.59 2.14
C GLY A 83 -2.53 6.90 2.90
N ALA A 84 -1.54 7.75 2.62
CA ALA A 84 -1.38 9.06 3.23
C ALA A 84 -0.75 10.07 2.26
N LEU A 85 -0.96 11.35 2.57
CA LEU A 85 -0.26 12.47 1.95
C LEU A 85 1.14 12.58 2.53
N THR A 86 2.12 12.86 1.67
CA THR A 86 3.53 13.07 2.06
C THR A 86 4.04 14.42 1.57
N ASP A 87 5.08 14.93 2.23
CA ASP A 87 5.94 15.99 1.71
C ASP A 87 6.98 15.47 0.70
N ALA A 88 7.85 16.34 0.22
CA ALA A 88 8.88 15.99 -0.76
C ALA A 88 9.99 15.08 -0.17
N GLU A 89 10.16 15.09 1.13
CA GLU A 89 11.10 14.26 1.90
C GLU A 89 10.48 12.93 2.33
N SER A 90 9.26 12.61 1.86
CA SER A 90 8.50 11.38 2.18
C SER A 90 7.96 11.30 3.63
N ASN A 91 7.97 12.41 4.38
CA ASN A 91 7.34 12.45 5.69
C ASN A 91 5.82 12.48 5.53
N LEU A 92 5.11 11.73 6.37
CA LEU A 92 3.65 11.72 6.35
C LEU A 92 3.11 13.05 6.90
N LEU A 93 2.26 13.73 6.12
CA LEU A 93 1.57 14.95 6.54
C LEU A 93 0.34 14.67 7.41
N TYR A 94 -0.16 13.44 7.37
CA TYR A 94 -1.29 12.93 8.12
C TYR A 94 -1.14 11.42 8.33
N PRO A 95 -1.62 10.85 9.43
CA PRO A 95 -1.60 9.40 9.64
C PRO A 95 -2.32 8.65 8.52
N VAL A 96 -1.89 7.43 8.23
CA VAL A 96 -2.56 6.58 7.22
C VAL A 96 -3.97 6.26 7.67
N ILE A 97 -4.98 6.77 6.94
CA ILE A 97 -6.40 6.54 7.25
C ILE A 97 -6.74 5.07 6.96
N SER A 98 -7.15 4.35 8.00
CA SER A 98 -7.49 2.93 7.88
C SER A 98 -8.81 2.71 7.14
N TRP A 99 -8.89 1.62 6.40
CA TRP A 99 -10.14 1.13 5.81
C TRP A 99 -11.23 0.80 6.85
N LYS A 100 -10.83 0.58 8.09
CA LYS A 100 -11.75 0.39 9.23
C LYS A 100 -12.33 1.71 9.77
N CYS A 101 -11.82 2.86 9.31
CA CYS A 101 -12.21 4.16 9.85
C CYS A 101 -13.60 4.57 9.36
N PRO A 102 -14.54 4.95 10.25
CA PRO A 102 -15.90 5.29 9.86
C PRO A 102 -16.02 6.67 9.19
N ARG A 103 -14.98 7.54 9.26
CA ARG A 103 -15.03 8.93 8.78
C ARG A 103 -15.42 9.10 7.31
N THR A 104 -15.11 8.09 6.48
CA THR A 104 -15.37 8.11 5.05
C THR A 104 -16.79 7.71 4.65
N ALA A 105 -17.57 7.14 5.57
CA ALA A 105 -18.94 6.71 5.30
C ALA A 105 -19.85 7.89 4.94
N GLU A 106 -19.69 9.04 5.61
CA GLU A 106 -20.47 10.25 5.30
C GLU A 106 -20.07 10.84 3.94
N VAL A 107 -18.77 10.81 3.61
CA VAL A 107 -18.29 11.25 2.29
C VAL A 107 -18.93 10.42 1.17
N MET A 108 -18.98 9.10 1.34
CA MET A 108 -19.61 8.20 0.37
C MET A 108 -21.07 8.57 0.10
N LYS A 109 -21.85 8.98 1.11
CA LYS A 109 -23.25 9.38 0.94
C LYS A 109 -23.42 10.61 0.06
N HIS A 110 -22.45 11.52 0.07
CA HIS A 110 -22.54 12.78 -0.68
C HIS A 110 -21.54 12.92 -1.83
N ILE A 111 -20.85 11.85 -2.21
CA ILE A 111 -19.90 11.87 -3.34
C ILE A 111 -20.52 12.37 -4.64
N GLY A 112 -21.82 12.20 -4.79
CA GLY A 112 -22.60 12.72 -5.93
C GLY A 112 -22.51 14.24 -6.13
N LYS A 113 -22.02 15.02 -5.15
CA LYS A 113 -21.68 16.44 -5.33
C LYS A 113 -20.56 16.64 -6.35
N TYR A 114 -19.69 15.66 -6.52
CA TYR A 114 -18.53 15.70 -7.40
C TYR A 114 -18.75 14.85 -8.66
N ILE A 115 -19.10 13.58 -8.45
CA ILE A 115 -19.29 12.59 -9.51
C ILE A 115 -20.30 11.53 -9.06
N SER A 116 -21.17 11.07 -9.96
CA SER A 116 -22.14 10.04 -9.61
C SER A 116 -21.46 8.69 -9.37
N GLN A 117 -22.06 7.86 -8.51
CA GLN A 117 -21.54 6.51 -8.24
C GLN A 117 -21.60 5.62 -9.49
N GLU A 118 -22.61 5.81 -10.36
CA GLU A 118 -22.72 5.09 -11.61
C GLU A 118 -21.55 5.42 -12.56
N GLU A 119 -21.21 6.70 -12.67
CA GLU A 119 -20.08 7.15 -13.49
C GLU A 119 -18.75 6.65 -12.94
N LEU A 120 -18.55 6.68 -11.61
CA LEU A 120 -17.37 6.09 -10.95
C LEU A 120 -17.24 4.60 -11.27
N ASN A 121 -18.30 3.83 -11.13
CA ASN A 121 -18.28 2.39 -11.42
C ASN A 121 -17.97 2.11 -12.89
N ARG A 122 -18.57 2.89 -13.79
CA ARG A 122 -18.36 2.74 -15.24
C ARG A 122 -16.91 3.00 -15.65
N ILE A 123 -16.26 3.98 -15.03
CA ILE A 123 -14.87 4.35 -15.35
C ILE A 123 -13.90 3.41 -14.65
N SER A 124 -14.05 3.21 -13.34
CA SER A 124 -13.06 2.50 -12.54
C SER A 124 -13.26 0.99 -12.47
N GLY A 125 -14.46 0.49 -12.73
CA GLY A 125 -14.84 -0.91 -12.54
C GLY A 125 -14.87 -1.35 -11.06
N VAL A 126 -14.64 -0.44 -10.12
CA VAL A 126 -14.54 -0.74 -8.69
C VAL A 126 -15.85 -0.47 -7.99
N GLY A 127 -16.32 -1.43 -7.18
CA GLY A 127 -17.51 -1.29 -6.35
C GLY A 127 -17.38 -0.15 -5.32
N ALA A 128 -18.51 0.45 -4.97
CA ALA A 128 -18.57 1.50 -3.97
C ALA A 128 -18.51 0.91 -2.55
N PHE A 129 -17.40 1.13 -1.89
CA PHE A 129 -17.22 0.80 -0.49
C PHE A 129 -16.68 2.02 0.26
N ALA A 130 -17.22 2.33 1.43
CA ALA A 130 -16.83 3.52 2.19
C ALA A 130 -15.32 3.60 2.45
N PHE A 131 -14.61 2.50 2.40
CA PHE A 131 -13.17 2.43 2.59
C PHE A 131 -12.31 2.74 1.35
N ASN A 132 -12.89 2.89 0.14
CA ASN A 132 -12.09 3.21 -1.05
C ASN A 132 -11.32 4.53 -0.87
N THR A 133 -10.16 4.61 -1.49
CA THR A 133 -9.23 5.74 -1.37
C THR A 133 -9.86 7.07 -1.76
N ILE A 134 -10.72 7.08 -2.78
CA ILE A 134 -11.44 8.28 -3.23
C ILE A 134 -12.12 9.02 -2.08
N TYR A 135 -12.78 8.30 -1.16
CA TYR A 135 -13.49 8.91 -0.03
C TYR A 135 -12.53 9.48 1.02
N LYS A 136 -11.33 8.91 1.16
CA LYS A 136 -10.28 9.45 2.04
C LYS A 136 -9.74 10.78 1.52
N LEU A 137 -9.48 10.85 0.20
CA LEU A 137 -9.00 12.06 -0.44
C LEU A 137 -10.06 13.17 -0.43
N VAL A 138 -11.34 12.82 -0.64
CA VAL A 138 -12.44 13.79 -0.52
C VAL A 138 -12.59 14.25 0.93
N TRP A 139 -12.49 13.34 1.91
CA TRP A 139 -12.49 13.73 3.32
C TRP A 139 -11.36 14.71 3.65
N LEU A 140 -10.14 14.42 3.20
CA LEU A 140 -8.99 15.32 3.37
C LEU A 140 -9.25 16.68 2.71
N LYS A 141 -9.80 16.69 1.49
CA LYS A 141 -10.15 17.93 0.80
C LYS A 141 -11.16 18.77 1.57
N GLU A 142 -12.18 18.14 2.18
CA GLU A 142 -13.25 18.84 2.88
C GLU A 142 -12.86 19.29 4.29
N ASN A 143 -11.97 18.54 4.97
CA ASN A 143 -11.64 18.77 6.37
C ASN A 143 -10.20 19.29 6.59
N ARG A 144 -9.29 18.97 5.70
CA ARG A 144 -7.86 19.33 5.80
C ARG A 144 -7.30 19.78 4.44
N PRO A 145 -7.92 20.80 3.79
CA PRO A 145 -7.45 21.29 2.49
C PRO A 145 -6.01 21.80 2.54
N ASP A 146 -5.57 22.33 3.69
CA ASP A 146 -4.20 22.76 3.95
C ASP A 146 -3.17 21.64 3.73
N LEU A 147 -3.52 20.40 4.02
CA LEU A 147 -2.63 19.25 3.81
C LEU A 147 -2.54 18.87 2.34
N LEU A 148 -3.66 18.92 1.60
CA LEU A 148 -3.67 18.67 0.16
C LEU A 148 -2.85 19.71 -0.63
N GLU A 149 -2.90 20.99 -0.21
CA GLU A 149 -2.12 22.05 -0.82
C GLU A 149 -0.60 21.86 -0.60
N LYS A 150 -0.21 21.40 0.59
CA LYS A 150 1.19 21.17 0.96
C LYS A 150 1.72 19.83 0.46
N ALA A 151 0.85 18.88 0.15
CA ALA A 151 1.26 17.54 -0.20
C ALA A 151 2.11 17.51 -1.46
N HIS A 152 3.21 16.77 -1.42
CA HIS A 152 3.98 16.41 -2.60
C HIS A 152 3.36 15.21 -3.30
N ALA A 153 3.01 14.15 -2.53
CA ALA A 153 2.46 12.93 -3.10
C ALA A 153 1.40 12.28 -2.18
N TRP A 154 0.54 11.45 -2.80
CA TRP A 154 -0.23 10.40 -2.14
C TRP A 154 0.49 9.08 -2.31
N LEU A 155 0.84 8.41 -1.22
CA LEU A 155 1.41 7.08 -1.22
C LEU A 155 0.46 6.08 -0.59
N PHE A 156 0.21 4.95 -1.26
CA PHE A 156 -0.46 3.80 -0.64
C PHE A 156 0.46 3.14 0.39
N ILE A 157 -0.09 2.41 1.34
CA ILE A 157 0.67 1.83 2.44
C ILE A 157 1.85 0.95 1.96
N SER A 158 1.68 0.15 0.90
CA SER A 158 2.78 -0.62 0.30
C SER A 158 3.88 0.28 -0.26
N ASN A 159 3.48 1.41 -0.88
CA ASN A 159 4.41 2.38 -1.44
C ASN A 159 5.11 3.21 -0.36
N ILE A 160 4.44 3.49 0.78
CA ILE A 160 5.08 4.11 1.95
C ILE A 160 6.20 3.19 2.47
N LEU A 161 5.90 1.90 2.64
CA LEU A 161 6.90 0.92 3.13
C LEU A 161 8.04 0.72 2.12
N ALA A 162 7.73 0.67 0.81
CA ALA A 162 8.74 0.57 -0.24
C ALA A 162 9.63 1.84 -0.29
N CYS A 163 9.03 3.02 -0.13
CA CYS A 163 9.74 4.29 -0.07
C CYS A 163 10.69 4.34 1.15
N LYS A 164 10.30 3.82 2.31
CA LYS A 164 11.19 3.69 3.47
C LYS A 164 12.39 2.79 3.19
N LEU A 165 12.28 1.80 2.32
CA LEU A 165 13.40 0.94 1.92
C LEU A 165 14.30 1.60 0.87
N THR A 166 13.71 2.30 -0.09
CA THR A 166 14.39 2.71 -1.34
C THR A 166 14.62 4.20 -1.48
N GLY A 167 13.89 5.03 -0.72
CA GLY A 167 13.83 6.48 -0.92
C GLY A 167 13.04 6.90 -2.16
N ILE A 168 12.40 5.97 -2.89
CA ILE A 168 11.71 6.23 -4.15
C ILE A 168 10.20 6.23 -3.95
N MET A 169 9.56 7.33 -4.34
CA MET A 169 8.10 7.45 -4.41
C MET A 169 7.60 6.84 -5.72
N ALA A 170 6.75 5.83 -5.62
CA ALA A 170 6.10 5.18 -6.73
C ALA A 170 4.64 4.86 -6.40
N THR A 171 3.84 4.53 -7.38
CA THR A 171 2.47 4.05 -7.21
C THR A 171 2.37 2.63 -7.74
N ASP A 172 2.09 1.65 -6.89
CA ASP A 172 1.80 0.29 -7.35
C ASP A 172 0.44 0.25 -8.06
N ARG A 173 0.40 -0.35 -9.26
CA ARG A 173 -0.81 -0.43 -10.09
C ARG A 173 -1.92 -1.23 -9.40
N THR A 174 -1.58 -2.28 -8.66
CA THR A 174 -2.59 -3.10 -7.97
C THR A 174 -3.24 -2.33 -6.83
N MET A 175 -2.48 -1.47 -6.13
CA MET A 175 -3.01 -0.56 -5.12
C MET A 175 -3.86 0.55 -5.73
N ALA A 176 -3.39 1.18 -6.81
CA ALA A 176 -4.16 2.20 -7.53
C ALA A 176 -5.51 1.65 -8.01
N GLY A 177 -5.54 0.41 -8.48
CA GLY A 177 -6.74 -0.29 -8.92
C GLY A 177 -7.82 -0.46 -7.84
N THR A 178 -7.47 -0.37 -6.54
CA THR A 178 -8.45 -0.43 -5.43
C THR A 178 -9.07 0.92 -5.09
N SER A 179 -8.56 2.00 -5.65
CA SER A 179 -8.81 3.37 -5.20
C SER A 179 -10.14 3.98 -5.63
N GLN A 180 -10.80 3.46 -6.67
CA GLN A 180 -11.86 4.11 -7.46
C GLN A 180 -11.40 5.39 -8.19
N LEU A 181 -10.11 5.59 -8.42
CA LEU A 181 -9.57 6.76 -9.10
C LEU A 181 -9.00 6.45 -10.48
N THR A 182 -8.83 5.16 -10.81
CA THR A 182 -8.26 4.71 -12.08
C THR A 182 -9.34 4.51 -13.14
N ASP A 183 -8.93 4.56 -14.39
CA ASP A 183 -9.73 4.25 -15.55
C ASP A 183 -9.33 2.86 -16.07
N MET A 184 -10.31 1.95 -16.19
CA MET A 184 -10.08 0.57 -16.63
C MET A 184 -9.56 0.46 -18.07
N GLU A 185 -9.88 1.43 -18.93
CA GLU A 185 -9.45 1.40 -20.34
C GLU A 185 -7.98 1.78 -20.48
N THR A 186 -7.53 2.78 -19.71
CA THR A 186 -6.14 3.25 -19.78
C THR A 186 -5.23 2.59 -18.76
N GLY A 187 -5.78 2.04 -17.68
CA GLY A 187 -5.05 1.51 -16.54
C GLY A 187 -4.28 2.56 -15.73
N ASP A 188 -4.56 3.86 -15.94
CA ASP A 188 -3.97 4.98 -15.20
C ASP A 188 -5.06 5.74 -14.42
N PHE A 189 -4.67 6.71 -13.60
CA PHE A 189 -5.60 7.59 -12.92
C PHE A 189 -6.46 8.36 -13.92
N SER A 190 -7.77 8.33 -13.72
CA SER A 190 -8.74 8.97 -14.62
C SER A 190 -8.67 10.49 -14.54
N PRO A 191 -8.31 11.20 -15.61
CA PRO A 191 -8.31 12.66 -15.61
C PRO A 191 -9.71 13.23 -15.31
N LEU A 192 -10.77 12.54 -15.75
CA LEU A 192 -12.15 12.96 -15.50
C LEU A 192 -12.47 12.91 -14.00
N ILE A 193 -12.17 11.80 -13.33
CA ILE A 193 -12.40 11.64 -11.89
C ILE A 193 -11.60 12.68 -11.13
N LEU A 194 -10.28 12.77 -11.41
CA LEU A 194 -9.42 13.73 -10.72
C LEU A 194 -9.89 15.17 -10.87
N ASN A 195 -10.26 15.60 -12.09
CA ASN A 195 -10.77 16.94 -12.35
C ASN A 195 -12.08 17.21 -11.60
N ARG A 196 -13.03 16.26 -11.58
CA ARG A 196 -14.27 16.39 -10.81
C ARG A 196 -14.02 16.56 -9.32
N LEU A 197 -13.02 15.87 -8.80
CA LEU A 197 -12.63 15.98 -7.39
C LEU A 197 -11.74 17.20 -7.12
N GLY A 198 -11.20 17.87 -8.15
CA GLY A 198 -10.22 18.94 -8.00
C GLY A 198 -8.89 18.44 -7.43
N LEU A 199 -8.51 17.22 -7.76
CA LEU A 199 -7.22 16.62 -7.42
C LEU A 199 -6.26 16.75 -8.59
N ARG A 200 -5.03 17.12 -8.32
CA ARG A 200 -3.98 17.20 -9.34
C ARG A 200 -3.41 15.83 -9.67
N ARG A 201 -3.07 15.57 -10.94
CA ARG A 201 -2.54 14.26 -11.38
C ARG A 201 -1.15 13.96 -10.76
N ASP A 202 -0.33 14.98 -10.59
CA ASP A 202 1.03 14.88 -10.05
C ASP A 202 1.06 14.61 -8.53
N LEU A 203 -0.09 14.61 -7.86
CA LEU A 203 -0.24 14.07 -6.51
C LEU A 203 0.06 12.55 -6.45
N PHE A 204 -0.06 11.86 -7.58
CA PHE A 204 0.16 10.41 -7.67
C PHE A 204 1.49 10.15 -8.41
N PRO A 205 2.52 9.62 -7.73
CA PRO A 205 3.79 9.29 -8.34
C PRO A 205 3.68 8.35 -9.55
N PRO A 206 4.74 8.19 -10.34
CA PRO A 206 4.75 7.28 -11.47
C PRO A 206 4.27 5.88 -11.09
N MET A 207 3.45 5.28 -11.96
CA MET A 207 2.89 3.96 -11.73
C MET A 207 3.91 2.89 -12.12
N VAL A 208 4.02 1.86 -11.28
CA VAL A 208 4.85 0.67 -11.50
C VAL A 208 3.97 -0.57 -11.55
N ASP A 209 4.32 -1.50 -12.41
CA ASP A 209 3.62 -2.77 -12.52
C ASP A 209 4.16 -3.81 -11.52
N ALA A 210 3.31 -4.81 -11.22
CA ALA A 210 3.72 -5.93 -10.39
C ALA A 210 4.92 -6.66 -11.01
N GLY A 211 5.96 -6.91 -10.21
CA GLY A 211 7.21 -7.50 -10.66
C GLY A 211 8.27 -6.50 -11.13
N GLU A 212 7.94 -5.22 -11.32
CA GLU A 212 8.92 -4.19 -11.63
C GLU A 212 9.73 -3.77 -10.40
N THR A 213 10.97 -3.38 -10.64
CA THR A 213 11.86 -2.87 -9.58
C THR A 213 11.51 -1.41 -9.27
N ILE A 214 11.14 -1.13 -8.02
CA ILE A 214 10.92 0.22 -7.52
C ILE A 214 12.25 0.92 -7.28
N GLY A 215 13.22 0.23 -6.69
CA GLY A 215 14.54 0.74 -6.37
C GLY A 215 15.37 -0.30 -5.64
N LEU A 216 16.48 0.14 -5.06
CA LEU A 216 17.36 -0.69 -4.25
C LEU A 216 17.21 -0.32 -2.77
N VAL A 217 17.30 -1.30 -1.89
CA VAL A 217 17.36 -1.04 -0.43
C VAL A 217 18.55 -0.14 -0.15
N THR A 218 18.33 1.00 0.48
CA THR A 218 19.41 1.92 0.83
C THR A 218 20.25 1.37 1.99
N PRO A 219 21.53 1.75 2.12
CA PRO A 219 22.36 1.36 3.26
C PRO A 219 21.75 1.75 4.60
N GLU A 220 21.12 2.93 4.66
CA GLU A 220 20.46 3.47 5.84
C GLU A 220 19.24 2.64 6.24
N ALA A 221 18.41 2.28 5.27
CA ALA A 221 17.24 1.42 5.49
C ALA A 221 17.67 0.01 5.93
N ALA A 222 18.66 -0.57 5.26
CA ALA A 222 19.20 -1.88 5.63
C ALA A 222 19.76 -1.91 7.07
N ALA A 223 20.49 -0.86 7.45
CA ALA A 223 21.01 -0.71 8.81
C ALA A 223 19.87 -0.51 9.83
N GLY A 224 18.88 0.34 9.50
CA GLY A 224 17.70 0.58 10.33
C GLY A 224 16.85 -0.67 10.57
N MET A 225 16.76 -1.56 9.58
CA MET A 225 16.12 -2.88 9.73
C MET A 225 16.94 -3.88 10.57
N GLY A 226 18.20 -3.59 10.88
CA GLY A 226 19.13 -4.57 11.48
C GLY A 226 19.64 -5.63 10.51
N LEU A 227 19.50 -5.39 9.20
CA LEU A 227 19.87 -6.32 8.10
C LEU A 227 20.80 -5.64 7.08
N PRO A 228 22.00 -5.20 7.47
CA PRO A 228 22.92 -4.45 6.58
C PRO A 228 23.27 -5.19 5.29
N ALA A 229 23.18 -6.53 5.29
CA ALA A 229 23.40 -7.35 4.10
C ALA A 229 22.35 -7.13 2.99
N LEU A 230 21.21 -6.48 3.29
CA LEU A 230 20.19 -6.16 2.29
C LEU A 230 20.50 -4.88 1.51
N ALA A 231 21.53 -4.10 1.88
CA ALA A 231 21.91 -2.91 1.13
C ALA A 231 22.19 -3.25 -0.35
N GLY A 232 21.54 -2.50 -1.26
CA GLY A 232 21.66 -2.74 -2.70
C GLY A 232 20.79 -3.87 -3.25
N VAL A 233 20.01 -4.57 -2.44
CA VAL A 233 19.07 -5.59 -2.90
C VAL A 233 17.85 -4.89 -3.54
N PRO A 234 17.39 -5.33 -4.74
CA PRO A 234 16.23 -4.74 -5.40
C PRO A 234 14.94 -4.97 -4.61
N VAL A 235 14.10 -3.92 -4.57
CA VAL A 235 12.73 -3.95 -4.05
C VAL A 235 11.78 -4.03 -5.22
N ILE A 236 10.99 -5.11 -5.28
CA ILE A 236 10.05 -5.41 -6.35
C ILE A 236 8.62 -5.05 -5.92
N SER A 237 7.88 -4.40 -6.82
CA SER A 237 6.47 -4.05 -6.59
C SER A 237 5.61 -5.31 -6.50
N ALA A 238 4.82 -5.42 -5.42
CA ALA A 238 3.84 -6.49 -5.19
C ALA A 238 2.48 -5.96 -4.67
N GLY A 239 2.42 -4.82 -4.06
CA GLY A 239 1.19 -4.05 -3.72
C GLY A 239 0.10 -4.81 -2.96
N HIS A 240 -1.07 -5.02 -3.60
CA HIS A 240 -2.29 -5.46 -2.95
C HIS A 240 -2.33 -6.98 -2.70
N ASP A 241 -2.39 -7.39 -1.43
CA ASP A 241 -2.32 -8.78 -0.94
C ASP A 241 -3.34 -9.73 -1.59
N THR A 242 -4.59 -9.30 -1.71
CA THR A 242 -5.66 -10.12 -2.30
C THR A 242 -5.38 -10.47 -3.76
N GLN A 243 -4.84 -9.54 -4.56
CA GLN A 243 -4.50 -9.82 -5.96
C GLN A 243 -3.37 -10.82 -6.06
N PHE A 244 -2.36 -10.73 -5.18
CA PHE A 244 -1.27 -11.72 -5.13
C PHE A 244 -1.73 -13.06 -4.58
N ALA A 245 -2.69 -13.09 -3.66
CA ALA A 245 -3.32 -14.34 -3.22
C ALA A 245 -4.09 -15.02 -4.37
N ILE A 246 -4.80 -14.25 -5.21
CA ILE A 246 -5.47 -14.77 -6.42
C ILE A 246 -4.42 -15.32 -7.40
N PHE A 247 -3.36 -14.56 -7.69
CA PHE A 247 -2.28 -15.04 -8.56
C PHE A 247 -1.61 -16.30 -8.01
N GLY A 248 -1.30 -16.32 -6.71
CA GLY A 248 -0.69 -17.45 -6.02
C GLY A 248 -1.57 -18.69 -5.91
N SER A 249 -2.89 -18.58 -6.15
CA SER A 249 -3.80 -19.73 -6.20
C SER A 249 -3.55 -20.67 -7.39
N GLY A 250 -2.85 -20.16 -8.41
CA GLY A 250 -2.60 -20.88 -9.65
C GLY A 250 -3.84 -21.08 -10.53
N ALA A 251 -4.91 -20.33 -10.28
CA ALA A 251 -6.13 -20.39 -11.08
C ALA A 251 -5.86 -19.89 -12.51
N ASP A 252 -6.39 -20.58 -13.50
CA ASP A 252 -6.36 -20.16 -14.90
C ASP A 252 -7.32 -18.97 -15.14
N ARG A 253 -7.15 -18.31 -16.29
CA ARG A 253 -7.95 -17.12 -16.67
C ARG A 253 -9.46 -17.32 -16.62
N ASP A 254 -9.92 -18.55 -16.91
CA ASP A 254 -11.34 -18.90 -16.95
C ASP A 254 -11.85 -19.49 -15.63
N GLN A 255 -11.02 -19.53 -14.60
CA GLN A 255 -11.38 -20.04 -13.27
C GLN A 255 -11.72 -18.90 -12.32
N PRO A 256 -12.96 -18.81 -11.82
CA PRO A 256 -13.31 -17.84 -10.81
C PRO A 256 -12.59 -18.16 -9.48
N VAL A 257 -12.05 -17.13 -8.85
CA VAL A 257 -11.42 -17.24 -7.52
C VAL A 257 -12.29 -16.49 -6.51
N LEU A 258 -12.70 -17.18 -5.45
CA LEU A 258 -13.39 -16.58 -4.33
C LEU A 258 -12.39 -16.33 -3.20
N SER A 259 -12.07 -15.06 -2.94
CA SER A 259 -11.35 -14.66 -1.73
C SER A 259 -12.37 -14.41 -0.62
N SER A 260 -12.37 -15.29 0.39
CA SER A 260 -13.25 -15.18 1.55
C SER A 260 -12.41 -14.84 2.78
N GLY A 261 -12.66 -13.69 3.37
CA GLY A 261 -12.03 -13.20 4.58
C GLY A 261 -13.05 -12.79 5.65
N THR A 262 -12.58 -12.55 6.84
CA THR A 262 -13.41 -12.06 7.98
C THR A 262 -13.50 -10.55 7.95
#